data_a47862abb0a456ec191fce8075f5bf23
#
_entry.id   a47862abb0a456ec191fce8075f5bf23
#
_cell.length_a   1.000
_cell.length_b   1.000
_cell.length_c   1.000
_cell.angle_alpha   90.00
_cell.angle_beta   90.00
_cell.angle_gamma   90.00
#
_symmetry.space_group_name_H-M   'P 1'
#
loop_
_entity.id
_entity.type
_entity.pdbx_description
1 polymer ?
#
loop_
_entity_poly.entity_id
_entity_poly.type
_entity_poly.pdbx_seq_one_letter_code
_entity_poly.pdbx_strand_id
1 'polypeptide(L)'
;MATAIIGYTGFVGSNIVNQKSFDFKFNTSNINDILEKELDLLVIAAPSAVKWQANKEPGKDLETINNLITIISKVQAKKVVYISTVDVYKTPNNTDEDTLINPEENHPYGKHRYYFEEFIRKNFKNHLVVRLPGLFGQGLKKNFI
;
A
#
# COMPACT_ATOMS: atom_id res chain seq x y z
N MET A 1 -4.26 14.27 -18.25
CA MET A 1 -4.47 13.09 -17.38
C MET A 1 -3.73 13.30 -16.07
N ALA A 2 -4.43 13.29 -14.95
CA ALA A 2 -3.83 13.54 -13.64
C ALA A 2 -3.45 12.22 -12.98
N THR A 3 -2.18 12.10 -12.58
CA THR A 3 -1.64 10.94 -11.90
C THR A 3 -1.06 11.33 -10.55
N ALA A 4 -1.22 10.47 -9.57
CA ALA A 4 -0.70 10.72 -8.23
C ALA A 4 -0.13 9.45 -7.61
N ILE A 5 0.81 9.63 -6.69
CA ILE A 5 1.37 8.54 -5.87
C ILE A 5 1.36 8.94 -4.41
N ILE A 6 0.94 8.02 -3.55
CA ILE A 6 1.04 8.15 -2.09
C ILE A 6 2.21 7.28 -1.64
N GLY A 7 3.09 7.85 -0.79
CA GLY A 7 4.23 7.10 -0.27
C GLY A 7 5.50 7.22 -1.11
N TYR A 8 5.68 8.34 -1.80
CA TYR A 8 6.80 8.52 -2.72
C TYR A 8 8.17 8.60 -2.02
N THR A 9 8.20 8.80 -0.73
CA THR A 9 9.46 8.88 0.03
C THR A 9 9.92 7.53 0.58
N GLY A 10 9.04 6.51 0.57
CA GLY A 10 9.40 5.17 1.00
C GLY A 10 10.22 4.42 -0.04
N PHE A 11 10.69 3.20 0.31
CA PHE A 11 11.55 2.43 -0.61
C PHE A 11 10.86 2.16 -1.95
N VAL A 12 9.67 1.56 -1.91
CA VAL A 12 8.95 1.22 -3.15
C VAL A 12 8.54 2.48 -3.89
N GLY A 13 7.95 3.44 -3.20
CA GLY A 13 7.48 4.68 -3.82
C GLY A 13 8.60 5.48 -4.48
N SER A 14 9.77 5.58 -3.83
CA SER A 14 10.91 6.29 -4.40
C SER A 14 11.44 5.62 -5.66
N ASN A 15 11.43 4.28 -5.70
CA ASN A 15 11.84 3.55 -6.90
C ASN A 15 10.84 3.72 -8.04
N ILE A 16 9.55 3.80 -7.73
CA ILE A 16 8.53 4.04 -8.74
C ILE A 16 8.68 5.44 -9.35
N VAL A 17 8.88 6.48 -8.54
CA VAL A 17 9.02 7.85 -9.07
C VAL A 17 10.30 8.04 -9.85
N ASN A 18 11.32 7.21 -9.64
CA ASN A 18 12.52 7.23 -10.45
C ASN A 18 12.28 6.68 -11.86
N GLN A 19 11.22 5.89 -12.04
CA GLN A 19 10.91 5.26 -13.33
C GLN A 19 9.74 5.94 -14.06
N LYS A 20 8.89 6.64 -13.33
CA LYS A 20 7.68 7.23 -13.89
C LYS A 20 7.39 8.58 -13.23
N SER A 21 7.07 9.58 -14.04
CA SER A 21 6.66 10.89 -13.54
C SER A 21 5.20 10.87 -13.10
N PHE A 22 4.92 11.56 -12.00
CA PHE A 22 3.55 11.76 -11.49
C PHE A 22 3.27 13.25 -11.39
N ASP A 23 2.02 13.63 -11.66
CA ASP A 23 1.60 15.02 -11.52
C ASP A 23 1.61 15.48 -10.06
N PHE A 24 1.23 14.57 -9.15
CA PHE A 24 1.17 14.85 -7.71
C PHE A 24 1.84 13.73 -6.93
N LYS A 25 2.58 14.11 -5.88
CA LYS A 25 3.26 13.17 -4.99
C LYS A 25 2.91 13.51 -3.54
N PHE A 26 2.47 12.52 -2.79
CA PHE A 26 1.99 12.70 -1.42
C PHE A 26 2.74 11.81 -0.43
N ASN A 27 2.98 12.37 0.75
CA ASN A 27 3.42 11.62 1.92
C ASN A 27 2.62 12.13 3.13
N THR A 28 3.03 11.76 4.36
CA THR A 28 2.27 12.17 5.55
C THR A 28 2.18 13.67 5.73
N SER A 29 3.12 14.44 5.20
CA SER A 29 3.12 15.90 5.38
C SER A 29 2.10 16.63 4.50
N ASN A 30 1.72 16.06 3.37
CA ASN A 30 0.82 16.73 2.41
C ASN A 30 -0.35 15.87 1.92
N ILE A 31 -0.61 14.74 2.59
CA ILE A 31 -1.62 13.77 2.12
C ILE A 31 -3.02 14.39 1.98
N ASN A 32 -3.37 15.36 2.82
CA ASN A 32 -4.70 15.97 2.77
C ASN A 32 -4.96 16.76 1.48
N ASP A 33 -3.91 17.17 0.79
CA ASP A 33 -4.06 17.89 -0.47
C ASP A 33 -4.66 17.02 -1.57
N ILE A 34 -4.63 15.70 -1.42
CA ILE A 34 -5.22 14.76 -2.39
C ILE A 34 -6.73 14.93 -2.50
N LEU A 35 -7.39 15.43 -1.46
CA LEU A 35 -8.85 15.55 -1.41
C LEU A 35 -9.39 16.55 -2.43
N GLU A 36 -8.54 17.45 -2.93
CA GLU A 36 -8.92 18.48 -3.89
C GLU A 36 -8.68 18.05 -5.34
N LYS A 37 -8.20 16.82 -5.56
CA LYS A 37 -7.76 16.38 -6.88
C LYS A 37 -8.74 15.37 -7.49
N GLU A 38 -8.92 15.46 -8.80
CA GLU A 38 -9.56 14.41 -9.59
C GLU A 38 -8.46 13.66 -10.33
N LEU A 39 -8.37 12.35 -10.09
CA LEU A 39 -7.25 11.56 -10.57
C LEU A 39 -7.70 10.54 -11.60
N ASP A 40 -6.88 10.36 -12.64
CA ASP A 40 -7.06 9.24 -13.57
C ASP A 40 -6.37 7.98 -13.04
N LEU A 41 -5.24 8.17 -12.34
CA LEU A 41 -4.49 7.06 -11.75
C LEU A 41 -3.98 7.47 -10.37
N LEU A 42 -4.21 6.61 -9.40
CA LEU A 42 -3.62 6.73 -8.06
C LEU A 42 -2.84 5.47 -7.74
N VAL A 43 -1.55 5.62 -7.46
CA VAL A 43 -0.69 4.55 -6.98
C VAL A 43 -0.50 4.73 -5.48
N ILE A 44 -0.78 3.68 -4.71
CA ILE A 44 -0.66 3.70 -3.25
C ILE A 44 0.50 2.80 -2.85
N ALA A 45 1.62 3.41 -2.44
CA ALA A 45 2.81 2.73 -1.95
C ALA A 45 3.01 3.04 -0.46
N ALA A 46 1.92 2.97 0.30
CA ALA A 46 1.86 3.27 1.73
C ALA A 46 0.87 2.30 2.39
N PRO A 47 0.95 2.08 3.70
CA PRO A 47 1.92 2.61 4.64
C PRO A 47 3.30 2.00 4.47
N SER A 48 4.28 2.53 5.22
CA SER A 48 5.65 2.05 5.22
C SER A 48 5.71 0.55 5.53
N ALA A 49 6.59 -0.18 4.82
CA ALA A 49 6.72 -1.63 4.94
C ALA A 49 7.70 -2.03 6.06
N VAL A 50 7.44 -1.61 7.28
CA VAL A 50 8.26 -1.96 8.45
C VAL A 50 7.57 -3.07 9.24
N LYS A 51 7.77 -4.30 8.79
CA LYS A 51 7.07 -5.49 9.31
C LYS A 51 7.25 -5.69 10.81
N TRP A 52 8.49 -5.65 11.30
CA TRP A 52 8.75 -5.89 12.71
C TRP A 52 8.06 -4.86 13.61
N GLN A 53 8.00 -3.61 13.16
CA GLN A 53 7.37 -2.54 13.91
C GLN A 53 5.85 -2.71 13.95
N ALA A 54 5.25 -3.06 12.82
CA ALA A 54 3.81 -3.33 12.74
C ALA A 54 3.41 -4.50 13.63
N ASN A 55 4.21 -5.56 13.67
CA ASN A 55 3.94 -6.72 14.50
C ASN A 55 4.14 -6.43 15.99
N LYS A 56 5.08 -5.54 16.32
CA LYS A 56 5.34 -5.12 17.71
C LYS A 56 4.28 -4.16 18.24
N GLU A 57 3.81 -3.25 17.39
CA GLU A 57 2.83 -2.22 17.73
C GLU A 57 1.61 -2.29 16.82
N PRO A 58 0.81 -3.39 16.92
CA PRO A 58 -0.29 -3.61 15.97
C PRO A 58 -1.38 -2.56 16.03
N GLY A 59 -1.67 -2.00 17.20
CA GLY A 59 -2.67 -0.94 17.33
C GLY A 59 -2.28 0.32 16.57
N LYS A 60 -1.01 0.68 16.60
CA LYS A 60 -0.48 1.84 15.91
C LYS A 60 -0.46 1.62 14.40
N ASP A 61 -0.11 0.41 13.97
CA ASP A 61 -0.14 0.05 12.56
C ASP A 61 -1.56 0.13 12.00
N LEU A 62 -2.54 -0.42 12.72
CA LEU A 62 -3.93 -0.37 12.30
C LEU A 62 -4.45 1.06 12.25
N GLU A 63 -4.07 1.90 13.21
CA GLU A 63 -4.45 3.31 13.23
C GLU A 63 -3.94 4.03 11.97
N THR A 64 -2.69 3.79 11.59
CA THR A 64 -2.09 4.37 10.39
C THR A 64 -2.89 3.96 9.14
N ILE A 65 -3.25 2.68 9.04
CA ILE A 65 -4.03 2.18 7.92
C ILE A 65 -5.43 2.79 7.91
N ASN A 66 -6.09 2.87 9.05
CA ASN A 66 -7.42 3.47 9.13
C ASN A 66 -7.42 4.96 8.77
N ASN A 67 -6.36 5.68 9.12
CA ASN A 67 -6.22 7.08 8.72
C ASN A 67 -6.10 7.20 7.19
N LEU A 68 -5.32 6.33 6.57
CA LEU A 68 -5.22 6.29 5.11
C LEU A 68 -6.56 5.94 4.47
N ILE A 69 -7.27 4.96 5.01
CA ILE A 69 -8.59 4.56 4.51
C ILE A 69 -9.56 5.74 4.55
N THR A 70 -9.56 6.47 5.66
CA THR A 70 -10.45 7.64 5.81
C THR A 70 -10.19 8.68 4.73
N ILE A 71 -8.93 8.96 4.43
CA ILE A 71 -8.57 9.93 3.40
C ILE A 71 -8.91 9.38 2.01
N ILE A 72 -8.49 8.15 1.71
CA ILE A 72 -8.66 7.56 0.39
C ILE A 72 -10.13 7.32 0.06
N SER A 73 -10.98 7.08 1.06
CA SER A 73 -12.42 6.91 0.85
C SER A 73 -13.08 8.15 0.23
N LYS A 74 -12.42 9.30 0.34
CA LYS A 74 -12.92 10.58 -0.20
C LYS A 74 -12.25 10.98 -1.50
N VAL A 75 -11.30 10.17 -2.00
CA VAL A 75 -10.55 10.49 -3.21
C VAL A 75 -11.33 10.05 -4.44
N GLN A 76 -11.28 10.88 -5.47
CA GLN A 76 -11.85 10.55 -6.78
C GLN A 76 -10.72 10.10 -7.71
N ALA A 77 -10.70 8.80 -8.02
CA ALA A 77 -9.70 8.22 -8.91
C ALA A 77 -10.36 7.20 -9.83
N LYS A 78 -10.04 7.28 -11.12
CA LYS A 78 -10.58 6.35 -12.10
C LYS A 78 -9.95 4.97 -11.99
N LYS A 79 -8.66 4.91 -11.63
CA LYS A 79 -7.93 3.66 -11.44
C LYS A 79 -7.02 3.78 -10.23
N VAL A 80 -7.01 2.71 -9.41
CA VAL A 80 -6.18 2.66 -8.21
C VAL A 80 -5.28 1.43 -8.29
N VAL A 81 -3.98 1.63 -8.05
CA VAL A 81 -3.01 0.55 -7.91
C VAL A 81 -2.49 0.57 -6.48
N TYR A 82 -2.72 -0.51 -5.74
CA TYR A 82 -2.20 -0.64 -4.38
C TYR A 82 -1.03 -1.62 -4.37
N ILE A 83 0.10 -1.17 -3.84
CA ILE A 83 1.29 -2.02 -3.67
C ILE A 83 1.20 -2.68 -2.30
N SER A 84 0.84 -3.96 -2.31
CA SER A 84 0.67 -4.78 -1.12
C SER A 84 1.89 -5.71 -0.93
N THR A 85 1.72 -6.79 -0.23
CA THR A 85 2.80 -7.70 0.16
C THR A 85 2.33 -9.15 0.13
N VAL A 86 3.25 -10.07 -0.19
CA VAL A 86 2.98 -11.50 -0.04
C VAL A 86 2.77 -11.90 1.43
N ASP A 87 3.12 -11.04 2.37
CA ASP A 87 2.89 -11.28 3.80
C ASP A 87 1.40 -11.30 4.18
N VAL A 88 0.49 -10.96 3.27
CA VAL A 88 -0.96 -11.20 3.48
C VAL A 88 -1.25 -12.70 3.62
N TYR A 89 -0.41 -13.56 3.04
CA TYR A 89 -0.46 -15.00 3.28
C TYR A 89 0.26 -15.32 4.59
N LYS A 90 -0.34 -16.16 5.43
CA LYS A 90 0.29 -16.59 6.67
C LYS A 90 1.60 -17.33 6.39
N THR A 91 1.56 -18.22 5.39
CA THR A 91 2.71 -18.95 4.87
C THR A 91 2.75 -18.73 3.35
N PRO A 92 3.64 -17.88 2.83
CA PRO A 92 3.61 -17.55 1.41
C PRO A 92 4.18 -18.61 0.47
N ASN A 93 4.53 -19.80 0.96
CA ASN A 93 5.03 -20.90 0.14
C ASN A 93 3.90 -21.53 -0.67
N ASN A 94 4.14 -21.78 -1.96
CA ASN A 94 3.18 -22.43 -2.85
C ASN A 94 1.84 -21.72 -2.92
N THR A 95 1.86 -20.38 -2.92
CA THR A 95 0.66 -19.55 -3.02
C THR A 95 0.66 -18.73 -4.30
N ASP A 96 -0.54 -18.32 -4.70
CA ASP A 96 -0.74 -17.40 -5.83
C ASP A 96 -1.85 -16.40 -5.47
N GLU A 97 -2.22 -15.55 -6.43
CA GLU A 97 -3.22 -14.51 -6.20
C GLU A 97 -4.62 -15.05 -5.91
N ASP A 98 -4.88 -16.32 -6.23
CA ASP A 98 -6.18 -16.96 -6.00
C ASP A 98 -6.22 -17.76 -4.70
N THR A 99 -5.08 -17.88 -3.99
CA THR A 99 -5.01 -18.61 -2.73
C THR A 99 -5.89 -17.94 -1.67
N LEU A 100 -6.74 -18.71 -0.99
CA LEU A 100 -7.61 -18.19 0.06
C LEU A 100 -6.80 -17.66 1.23
N ILE A 101 -7.21 -16.52 1.75
CA ILE A 101 -6.55 -15.83 2.85
C ILE A 101 -7.50 -15.78 4.04
N ASN A 102 -7.04 -16.23 5.21
CA ASN A 102 -7.74 -16.04 6.47
C ASN A 102 -6.94 -15.01 7.30
N PRO A 103 -7.35 -13.74 7.31
CA PRO A 103 -6.58 -12.68 7.98
C PRO A 103 -6.49 -12.89 9.48
N GLU A 104 -7.48 -13.54 10.10
CA GLU A 104 -7.50 -13.75 11.54
C GLU A 104 -6.39 -14.70 12.02
N GLU A 105 -5.84 -15.53 11.12
CA GLU A 105 -4.75 -16.44 11.44
C GLU A 105 -3.37 -15.83 11.21
N ASN A 106 -3.30 -14.61 10.67
CA ASN A 106 -2.05 -13.99 10.28
C ASN A 106 -1.51 -13.05 11.36
N HIS A 107 -0.21 -12.74 11.27
CA HIS A 107 0.41 -11.69 12.09
C HIS A 107 -0.12 -10.30 11.70
N PRO A 108 0.00 -9.30 12.59
CA PRO A 108 -0.64 -7.99 12.37
C PRO A 108 -0.24 -7.31 11.05
N TYR A 109 1.04 -7.34 10.68
CA TYR A 109 1.50 -6.71 9.44
C TYR A 109 0.72 -7.22 8.22
N GLY A 110 0.67 -8.54 8.04
CA GLY A 110 -0.04 -9.15 6.91
C GLY A 110 -1.55 -8.97 7.00
N LYS A 111 -2.10 -9.15 8.20
CA LYS A 111 -3.53 -8.96 8.46
C LYS A 111 -4.01 -7.57 8.07
N HIS A 112 -3.28 -6.53 8.48
CA HIS A 112 -3.68 -5.16 8.22
C HIS A 112 -3.52 -4.78 6.74
N ARG A 113 -2.50 -5.27 6.05
CA ARG A 113 -2.34 -5.03 4.62
C ARG A 113 -3.43 -5.72 3.81
N TYR A 114 -3.87 -6.91 4.24
CA TYR A 114 -5.00 -7.57 3.60
C TYR A 114 -6.30 -6.80 3.83
N TYR A 115 -6.51 -6.27 5.04
CA TYR A 115 -7.64 -5.40 5.35
C TYR A 115 -7.67 -4.18 4.42
N PHE A 116 -6.51 -3.58 4.14
CA PHE A 116 -6.41 -2.47 3.20
C PHE A 116 -6.75 -2.92 1.78
N GLU A 117 -6.28 -4.09 1.35
CA GLU A 117 -6.65 -4.65 0.04
C GLU A 117 -8.16 -4.77 -0.12
N GLU A 118 -8.85 -5.28 0.92
CA GLU A 118 -10.29 -5.42 0.90
C GLU A 118 -11.00 -4.08 0.73
N PHE A 119 -10.50 -3.05 1.42
CA PHE A 119 -11.02 -1.69 1.26
C PHE A 119 -10.89 -1.22 -0.18
N ILE A 120 -9.72 -1.40 -0.80
CA ILE A 120 -9.49 -1.00 -2.19
C ILE A 120 -10.45 -1.72 -3.14
N ARG A 121 -10.61 -3.04 -2.97
CA ARG A 121 -11.50 -3.82 -3.83
C ARG A 121 -12.95 -3.38 -3.74
N LYS A 122 -13.41 -3.03 -2.53
CA LYS A 122 -14.80 -2.62 -2.32
C LYS A 122 -15.10 -1.21 -2.84
N ASN A 123 -14.11 -0.32 -2.80
CA ASN A 123 -14.36 1.09 -3.02
C ASN A 123 -13.94 1.60 -4.40
N PHE A 124 -13.13 0.84 -5.13
CA PHE A 124 -12.67 1.23 -6.46
C PHE A 124 -12.94 0.12 -7.45
N LYS A 125 -13.85 0.38 -8.38
CA LYS A 125 -14.22 -0.61 -9.38
C LYS A 125 -13.05 -1.01 -10.26
N ASN A 126 -12.22 -0.05 -10.64
CA ASN A 126 -11.05 -0.29 -11.46
C ASN A 126 -9.81 -0.22 -10.57
N HIS A 127 -9.36 -1.38 -10.12
CA HIS A 127 -8.23 -1.48 -9.20
C HIS A 127 -7.28 -2.59 -9.61
N LEU A 128 -6.04 -2.47 -9.13
CA LEU A 128 -5.03 -3.52 -9.23
C LEU A 128 -4.31 -3.60 -7.89
N VAL A 129 -4.23 -4.79 -7.31
CA VAL A 129 -3.45 -5.06 -6.10
C VAL A 129 -2.23 -5.85 -6.49
N VAL A 130 -1.04 -5.31 -6.19
CA VAL A 130 0.24 -5.93 -6.49
C VAL A 130 0.89 -6.37 -5.18
N ARG A 131 1.07 -7.68 -4.98
CA ARG A 131 1.69 -8.23 -3.78
C ARG A 131 3.17 -8.47 -4.05
N LEU A 132 4.02 -7.67 -3.41
CA LEU A 132 5.46 -7.77 -3.60
C LEU A 132 6.07 -8.78 -2.62
N PRO A 133 7.05 -9.58 -3.08
CA PRO A 133 7.85 -10.45 -2.23
C PRO A 133 8.92 -9.66 -1.46
N GLY A 134 9.88 -10.35 -0.86
CA GLY A 134 11.05 -9.70 -0.26
C GLY A 134 11.71 -8.78 -1.25
N LEU A 135 12.11 -7.60 -0.78
CA LEU A 135 12.59 -6.52 -1.65
C LEU A 135 14.10 -6.41 -1.61
N PHE A 136 14.68 -6.00 -2.74
CA PHE A 136 16.07 -5.55 -2.80
C PHE A 136 16.18 -4.41 -3.81
N GLY A 137 17.23 -3.60 -3.66
CA GLY A 137 17.44 -2.49 -4.57
C GLY A 137 18.09 -1.31 -3.88
N GLN A 138 18.29 -0.25 -4.65
CA GLN A 138 18.89 0.97 -4.17
C GLN A 138 17.99 1.62 -3.11
N GLY A 139 18.58 1.99 -1.97
CA GLY A 139 17.83 2.61 -0.88
C GLY A 139 17.22 1.64 0.11
N LEU A 140 17.36 0.32 -0.08
CA LEU A 140 16.84 -0.67 0.85
C LEU A 140 17.69 -0.69 2.12
N LYS A 141 17.01 -0.66 3.28
CA LYS A 141 17.70 -0.51 4.56
C LYS A 141 17.73 -1.78 5.41
N LYS A 142 16.94 -2.80 5.10
CA LYS A 142 16.81 -3.90 6.04
C LYS A 142 16.53 -5.28 5.47
N ASN A 143 16.07 -5.49 4.28
CA ASN A 143 15.84 -6.84 3.74
C ASN A 143 17.08 -7.33 3.02
N PHE A 144 17.30 -8.65 3.03
CA PHE A 144 18.41 -9.29 2.33
C PHE A 144 17.89 -10.34 1.37
N ILE A 145 18.65 -10.53 0.32
CA ILE A 145 18.44 -11.63 -0.61
C ILE A 145 19.54 -12.65 -0.38
#